data_53c6fd57371531ca26c760bae5f0a939
#
_entry.id   53c6fd57371531ca26c760bae5f0a939
#
_cell.length_a   1.000
_cell.length_b   1.000
_cell.length_c   1.000
_cell.angle_alpha   90.00
_cell.angle_beta   90.00
_cell.angle_gamma   90.00
#
_symmetry.space_group_name_H-M   'P 1'
#
loop_
_entity.id
_entity.type
_entity.pdbx_description
1 polymer ?
#
loop_
_entity_poly.entity_id
_entity_poly.type
_entity_poly.pdbx_seq_one_letter_code
_entity_poly.pdbx_strand_id
1 'polypeptide(L)'
;MTKSYLAIPAGSFLVFCLLLPACAQTNIDNPQGQVPPTAVAKQDQPKLSEEDLARLYLIRKQYREAQDLFHKLTVEQPKNAVYWNELGISFHNQMELNLALKCYQKSVKLDSHYADPQNNVGTIYYERKKYAKAIRAYKKAILLRQDYAAFYLNLGYAYFGEKSYDSSIAAFRKALEIDPETFDAARSRSGTVIQDRSVDSDRAQFYFLLAKSFAESGNVERCVIYLKKARDEGYQHMNSVKSDPSFALVIKDPAVQDLLAEKTADAVQQ
;
A
#
# COMPACT_ATOMS: atom_id res chain seq x y z
N MET A 1 3.03 -42.43 -6.26
CA MET A 1 1.64 -41.97 -6.14
C MET A 1 1.64 -40.45 -6.19
N THR A 2 1.49 -39.94 -7.38
CA THR A 2 1.55 -38.51 -7.74
C THR A 2 0.13 -37.96 -7.65
N LYS A 3 -0.08 -36.94 -6.78
CA LYS A 3 -1.32 -36.15 -6.77
C LYS A 3 -1.05 -34.81 -7.46
N SER A 4 -1.61 -34.69 -8.66
CA SER A 4 -1.71 -33.47 -9.44
C SER A 4 -2.71 -32.51 -8.79
N TYR A 5 -2.32 -31.26 -8.54
CA TYR A 5 -3.27 -30.19 -8.25
C TYR A 5 -3.54 -29.41 -9.54
N LEU A 6 -4.81 -29.43 -9.94
CA LEU A 6 -5.33 -28.64 -11.07
C LEU A 6 -5.36 -27.14 -10.67
N ALA A 7 -4.79 -26.33 -11.54
CA ALA A 7 -4.94 -24.89 -11.52
C ALA A 7 -6.33 -24.49 -12.04
N ILE A 8 -7.01 -23.62 -11.34
CA ILE A 8 -8.29 -22.99 -11.76
C ILE A 8 -7.93 -21.64 -12.42
N PRO A 9 -8.34 -21.40 -13.66
CA PRO A 9 -8.06 -20.13 -14.32
C PRO A 9 -9.01 -19.03 -13.87
N ALA A 10 -8.46 -17.81 -13.77
CA ALA A 10 -9.19 -16.58 -13.49
C ALA A 10 -10.27 -16.30 -14.52
N GLY A 11 -11.52 -16.19 -14.06
CA GLY A 11 -12.66 -15.89 -14.90
C GLY A 11 -12.71 -14.43 -15.33
N SER A 12 -12.69 -14.22 -16.62
CA SER A 12 -12.96 -12.95 -17.29
C SER A 12 -14.40 -12.51 -17.06
N PHE A 13 -14.62 -11.30 -16.54
CA PHE A 13 -15.93 -10.67 -16.55
C PHE A 13 -16.22 -10.11 -17.94
N LEU A 14 -17.05 -10.81 -18.69
CA LEU A 14 -17.64 -10.35 -19.93
C LEU A 14 -18.83 -9.44 -19.60
N VAL A 15 -18.70 -8.16 -19.96
CA VAL A 15 -19.81 -7.20 -19.98
C VAL A 15 -20.69 -7.56 -21.18
N PHE A 16 -21.88 -8.09 -20.93
CA PHE A 16 -22.89 -8.31 -21.95
C PHE A 16 -23.69 -7.02 -22.18
N CYS A 17 -23.34 -6.29 -23.23
CA CYS A 17 -24.23 -5.29 -23.81
C CYS A 17 -25.29 -6.01 -24.63
N LEU A 18 -26.53 -6.06 -24.13
CA LEU A 18 -27.70 -6.48 -24.92
C LEU A 18 -28.18 -5.32 -25.78
N LEU A 19 -27.87 -5.41 -27.07
CA LEU A 19 -28.54 -4.66 -28.14
C LEU A 19 -29.93 -5.28 -28.37
N LEU A 20 -30.96 -4.51 -28.16
CA LEU A 20 -32.32 -4.87 -28.57
C LEU A 20 -32.50 -4.56 -30.06
N PRO A 21 -33.06 -5.46 -30.89
CA PRO A 21 -33.50 -5.12 -32.20
C PRO A 21 -34.91 -4.50 -32.15
N ALA A 22 -35.06 -3.38 -32.84
CA ALA A 22 -36.36 -2.84 -33.20
C ALA A 22 -37.02 -3.74 -34.25
N CYS A 23 -38.25 -4.17 -34.00
CA CYS A 23 -39.09 -4.60 -35.10
C CYS A 23 -40.59 -4.52 -34.80
N ALA A 24 -41.22 -3.77 -35.68
CA ALA A 24 -42.51 -3.96 -36.31
C ALA A 24 -43.79 -4.00 -35.45
N GLN A 25 -44.56 -2.94 -35.68
CA GLN A 25 -45.98 -2.83 -35.43
C GLN A 25 -46.76 -3.88 -36.22
N THR A 26 -47.63 -4.62 -35.55
CA THR A 26 -48.87 -5.15 -36.14
C THR A 26 -50.00 -4.92 -35.13
N ASN A 27 -50.94 -4.06 -35.56
CA ASN A 27 -52.26 -3.90 -34.95
C ASN A 27 -53.02 -5.21 -35.04
N ILE A 28 -53.54 -5.70 -33.93
CA ILE A 28 -54.81 -6.47 -33.92
C ILE A 28 -55.55 -6.09 -32.64
N ASP A 29 -56.72 -5.48 -32.82
CA ASP A 29 -57.75 -5.23 -31.82
C ASP A 29 -58.19 -6.53 -31.14
N ASN A 30 -58.23 -6.57 -29.84
CA ASN A 30 -59.15 -7.42 -29.08
C ASN A 30 -59.36 -6.85 -27.67
N PRO A 31 -60.62 -6.62 -27.25
CA PRO A 31 -60.95 -6.01 -25.98
C PRO A 31 -61.06 -7.02 -24.83
N GLN A 32 -60.70 -6.57 -23.65
CA GLN A 32 -61.01 -7.13 -22.35
C GLN A 32 -60.20 -8.34 -21.87
N GLY A 33 -59.19 -8.02 -21.12
CA GLY A 33 -58.51 -8.90 -20.18
C GLY A 33 -57.62 -8.03 -19.29
N GLN A 34 -58.21 -7.45 -18.22
CA GLN A 34 -57.42 -6.77 -17.17
C GLN A 34 -56.57 -7.84 -16.48
N VAL A 35 -55.29 -7.90 -16.84
CA VAL A 35 -54.26 -8.58 -16.06
C VAL A 35 -53.94 -7.63 -14.90
N PRO A 36 -54.14 -8.05 -13.65
CA PRO A 36 -53.74 -7.21 -12.51
C PRO A 36 -52.24 -6.95 -12.59
N PRO A 37 -51.76 -5.76 -12.22
CA PRO A 37 -50.35 -5.48 -12.21
C PRO A 37 -49.70 -6.47 -11.22
N THR A 38 -48.96 -7.41 -11.77
CA THR A 38 -48.08 -8.27 -10.97
C THR A 38 -47.19 -7.32 -10.20
N ALA A 39 -47.43 -7.25 -8.89
CA ALA A 39 -46.54 -6.56 -7.95
C ALA A 39 -45.16 -7.17 -8.15
N VAL A 40 -44.27 -6.45 -8.84
CA VAL A 40 -42.86 -6.77 -8.85
C VAL A 40 -42.45 -6.68 -7.42
N ALA A 41 -42.33 -7.86 -6.77
CA ALA A 41 -41.79 -7.95 -5.45
C ALA A 41 -40.46 -7.20 -5.46
N LYS A 42 -40.39 -6.10 -4.70
CA LYS A 42 -39.11 -5.45 -4.41
C LYS A 42 -38.23 -6.55 -3.85
N GLN A 43 -37.30 -7.04 -4.67
CA GLN A 43 -36.23 -7.89 -4.19
C GLN A 43 -35.54 -7.06 -3.10
N ASP A 44 -35.73 -7.45 -1.85
CA ASP A 44 -34.93 -6.92 -0.74
C ASP A 44 -33.46 -7.21 -1.09
N GLN A 45 -32.77 -6.18 -1.58
CA GLN A 45 -31.33 -6.26 -1.72
C GLN A 45 -30.77 -6.54 -0.33
N PRO A 46 -29.86 -7.52 -0.18
CA PRO A 46 -29.33 -7.85 1.12
C PRO A 46 -28.72 -6.60 1.74
N LYS A 47 -29.28 -6.14 2.85
CA LYS A 47 -28.81 -4.99 3.58
C LYS A 47 -27.41 -5.32 4.09
N LEU A 48 -26.40 -4.52 3.68
CA LEU A 48 -25.02 -4.66 4.17
C LEU A 48 -25.04 -4.69 5.71
N SER A 49 -24.20 -5.54 6.30
CA SER A 49 -23.97 -5.47 7.75
C SER A 49 -23.33 -4.12 8.13
N GLU A 50 -23.48 -3.68 9.37
CA GLU A 50 -22.85 -2.45 9.84
C GLU A 50 -21.32 -2.52 9.71
N GLU A 51 -20.73 -3.70 9.91
CA GLU A 51 -19.31 -3.94 9.70
C GLU A 51 -18.91 -3.73 8.23
N ASP A 52 -19.64 -4.34 7.29
CA ASP A 52 -19.36 -4.21 5.86
C ASP A 52 -19.54 -2.76 5.40
N LEU A 53 -20.57 -2.09 5.91
CA LEU A 53 -20.81 -0.68 5.60
C LEU A 53 -19.68 0.20 6.15
N ALA A 54 -19.22 -0.03 7.38
CA ALA A 54 -18.12 0.70 7.98
C ALA A 54 -16.82 0.51 7.18
N ARG A 55 -16.52 -0.71 6.74
CA ARG A 55 -15.38 -1.02 5.86
C ARG A 55 -15.51 -0.36 4.50
N LEU A 56 -16.72 -0.34 3.92
CA LEU A 56 -16.99 0.37 2.67
C LEU A 56 -16.72 1.87 2.80
N TYR A 57 -17.07 2.48 3.93
CA TYR A 57 -16.76 3.88 4.20
C TYR A 57 -15.25 4.14 4.29
N LEU A 58 -14.46 3.24 4.91
CA LEU A 58 -12.99 3.35 4.89
C LEU A 58 -12.42 3.30 3.47
N ILE A 59 -12.89 2.35 2.64
CA ILE A 59 -12.47 2.22 1.24
C ILE A 59 -12.80 3.50 0.44
N ARG A 60 -13.96 4.09 0.71
CA ARG A 60 -14.41 5.35 0.07
C ARG A 60 -13.80 6.60 0.69
N LYS A 61 -12.90 6.45 1.67
CA LYS A 61 -12.27 7.55 2.42
C LYS A 61 -13.28 8.44 3.16
N GLN A 62 -14.45 7.91 3.47
CA GLN A 62 -15.49 8.54 4.28
C GLN A 62 -15.20 8.23 5.76
N TYR A 63 -14.13 8.85 6.28
CA TYR A 63 -13.54 8.44 7.55
C TYR A 63 -14.41 8.78 8.76
N ARG A 64 -15.26 9.82 8.68
CA ARG A 64 -16.16 10.19 9.76
C ARG A 64 -17.30 9.18 9.90
N GLU A 65 -17.91 8.79 8.78
CA GLU A 65 -18.97 7.79 8.74
C GLU A 65 -18.43 6.41 9.19
N ALA A 66 -17.22 6.06 8.77
CA ALA A 66 -16.55 4.85 9.24
C ALA A 66 -16.28 4.89 10.74
N GLN A 67 -15.83 6.03 11.28
CA GLN A 67 -15.58 6.24 12.70
C GLN A 67 -16.85 6.01 13.53
N ASP A 68 -17.98 6.59 13.13
CA ASP A 68 -19.24 6.49 13.86
C ASP A 68 -19.69 5.03 13.96
N LEU A 69 -19.61 4.28 12.85
CA LEU A 69 -19.98 2.87 12.85
C LEU A 69 -18.98 2.00 13.63
N PHE A 70 -17.67 2.18 13.45
CA PHE A 70 -16.69 1.41 14.24
C PHE A 70 -16.73 1.76 15.71
N HIS A 71 -17.03 3.00 16.07
CA HIS A 71 -17.26 3.37 17.47
C HIS A 71 -18.44 2.57 18.03
N LYS A 72 -19.59 2.53 17.35
CA LYS A 72 -20.74 1.71 17.73
C LYS A 72 -20.35 0.24 17.91
N LEU A 73 -19.66 -0.33 16.90
CA LEU A 73 -19.19 -1.73 16.91
C LEU A 73 -18.24 -2.01 18.10
N THR A 74 -17.38 -1.05 18.48
CA THR A 74 -16.50 -1.21 19.66
C THR A 74 -17.27 -1.15 20.99
N VAL A 75 -18.44 -0.50 21.04
CA VAL A 75 -19.33 -0.51 22.20
C VAL A 75 -20.06 -1.85 22.30
N GLU A 76 -20.56 -2.36 21.18
CA GLU A 76 -21.28 -3.64 21.13
C GLU A 76 -20.34 -4.85 21.37
N GLN A 77 -19.14 -4.79 20.83
CA GLN A 77 -18.13 -5.85 20.93
C GLN A 77 -16.78 -5.30 21.43
N PRO A 78 -16.67 -4.92 22.71
CA PRO A 78 -15.51 -4.19 23.25
C PRO A 78 -14.21 -5.02 23.29
N LYS A 79 -14.30 -6.35 23.09
CA LYS A 79 -13.16 -7.27 23.05
C LYS A 79 -12.69 -7.57 21.62
N ASN A 80 -13.36 -7.06 20.59
CA ASN A 80 -12.96 -7.29 19.20
C ASN A 80 -11.78 -6.38 18.83
N ALA A 81 -10.58 -6.96 18.74
CA ALA A 81 -9.35 -6.22 18.43
C ALA A 81 -9.39 -5.54 17.05
N VAL A 82 -10.07 -6.18 16.07
CA VAL A 82 -10.19 -5.66 14.71
C VAL A 82 -10.95 -4.33 14.70
N TYR A 83 -12.07 -4.25 15.39
CA TYR A 83 -12.87 -3.02 15.42
C TYR A 83 -12.11 -1.85 16.06
N TRP A 84 -11.31 -2.10 17.09
CA TRP A 84 -10.42 -1.08 17.66
C TRP A 84 -9.35 -0.63 16.68
N ASN A 85 -8.79 -1.54 15.87
CA ASN A 85 -7.85 -1.19 14.81
C ASN A 85 -8.51 -0.31 13.74
N GLU A 86 -9.67 -0.70 13.23
CA GLU A 86 -10.39 0.03 12.18
C GLU A 86 -10.87 1.41 12.66
N LEU A 87 -11.32 1.51 13.92
CA LEU A 87 -11.60 2.80 14.56
C LEU A 87 -10.34 3.68 14.63
N GLY A 88 -9.20 3.06 14.96
CA GLY A 88 -7.91 3.74 14.94
C GLY A 88 -7.53 4.26 13.55
N ILE A 89 -7.78 3.49 12.48
CA ILE A 89 -7.55 3.91 11.09
C ILE A 89 -8.45 5.12 10.74
N SER A 90 -9.71 5.10 11.17
CA SER A 90 -10.63 6.21 10.96
C SER A 90 -10.13 7.50 11.60
N PHE A 91 -9.68 7.45 12.86
CA PHE A 91 -9.08 8.60 13.55
C PHE A 91 -7.77 9.05 12.91
N HIS A 92 -6.92 8.10 12.51
CA HIS A 92 -5.62 8.40 11.91
C HIS A 92 -5.78 9.22 10.62
N ASN A 93 -6.68 8.80 9.74
CA ASN A 93 -6.93 9.51 8.49
C ASN A 93 -7.58 10.88 8.68
N GLN A 94 -8.18 11.15 9.85
CA GLN A 94 -8.66 12.47 10.26
C GLN A 94 -7.60 13.29 11.02
N MET A 95 -6.34 12.80 11.07
CA MET A 95 -5.22 13.43 11.80
C MET A 95 -5.41 13.48 13.33
N GLU A 96 -6.35 12.71 13.86
CA GLU A 96 -6.58 12.59 15.30
C GLU A 96 -5.62 11.57 15.94
N LEU A 97 -4.31 11.82 15.78
CA LEU A 97 -3.23 10.88 16.07
C LEU A 97 -3.21 10.35 17.51
N ASN A 98 -3.70 11.14 18.49
CA ASN A 98 -3.75 10.69 19.88
C ASN A 98 -4.85 9.65 20.11
N LEU A 99 -6.01 9.82 19.48
CA LEU A 99 -7.12 8.87 19.55
C LEU A 99 -6.79 7.61 18.77
N ALA A 100 -6.23 7.74 17.56
CA ALA A 100 -5.74 6.63 16.78
C ALA A 100 -4.76 5.75 17.59
N LEU A 101 -3.76 6.37 18.23
CA LEU A 101 -2.78 5.65 19.03
C LEU A 101 -3.43 4.87 20.18
N LYS A 102 -4.42 5.47 20.88
CA LYS A 102 -5.15 4.77 21.94
C LYS A 102 -5.91 3.57 21.41
N CYS A 103 -6.58 3.69 20.25
CA CYS A 103 -7.32 2.61 19.62
C CYS A 103 -6.38 1.47 19.19
N TYR A 104 -5.27 1.77 18.52
CA TYR A 104 -4.29 0.76 18.13
C TYR A 104 -3.67 0.04 19.35
N GLN A 105 -3.32 0.78 20.41
CA GLN A 105 -2.82 0.19 21.65
C GLN A 105 -3.86 -0.70 22.33
N LYS A 106 -5.14 -0.34 22.27
CA LYS A 106 -6.24 -1.16 22.79
C LYS A 106 -6.37 -2.44 21.96
N SER A 107 -6.30 -2.35 20.63
CA SER A 107 -6.29 -3.49 19.72
C SER A 107 -5.15 -4.46 20.03
N VAL A 108 -3.90 -3.96 20.15
CA VAL A 108 -2.72 -4.76 20.54
C VAL A 108 -2.90 -5.44 21.90
N LYS A 109 -3.54 -4.76 22.86
CA LYS A 109 -3.79 -5.33 24.19
C LYS A 109 -4.83 -6.45 24.15
N LEU A 110 -5.81 -6.36 23.24
CA LEU A 110 -6.87 -7.36 23.09
C LEU A 110 -6.38 -8.58 22.33
N ASP A 111 -5.56 -8.37 21.29
CA ASP A 111 -4.92 -9.43 20.53
C ASP A 111 -3.45 -9.07 20.28
N SER A 112 -2.55 -9.72 21.01
CA SER A 112 -1.10 -9.52 20.89
C SER A 112 -0.49 -10.14 19.63
N HIS A 113 -1.23 -11.02 18.92
CA HIS A 113 -0.80 -11.66 17.67
C HIS A 113 -1.28 -10.91 16.42
N TYR A 114 -2.13 -9.91 16.59
CA TYR A 114 -2.59 -9.08 15.48
C TYR A 114 -1.50 -8.07 15.08
N ALA A 115 -0.88 -8.28 13.91
CA ALA A 115 0.29 -7.54 13.46
C ALA A 115 -0.03 -6.09 13.05
N ASP A 116 -1.20 -5.86 12.38
CA ASP A 116 -1.51 -4.57 11.79
C ASP A 116 -1.57 -3.41 12.79
N PRO A 117 -2.17 -3.54 14.00
CA PRO A 117 -2.13 -2.47 14.99
C PRO A 117 -0.72 -2.12 15.47
N GLN A 118 0.20 -3.10 15.54
CA GLN A 118 1.61 -2.83 15.86
C GLN A 118 2.27 -1.97 14.79
N ASN A 119 2.04 -2.28 13.51
CA ASN A 119 2.47 -1.45 12.40
C ASN A 119 1.88 -0.03 12.49
N ASN A 120 0.59 0.09 12.75
CA ASN A 120 -0.10 1.38 12.83
C ASN A 120 0.39 2.23 14.01
N VAL A 121 0.72 1.61 15.14
CA VAL A 121 1.43 2.28 16.26
C VAL A 121 2.78 2.83 15.78
N GLY A 122 3.51 2.04 14.98
CA GLY A 122 4.77 2.47 14.36
C GLY A 122 4.58 3.70 13.48
N THR A 123 3.55 3.71 12.64
CA THR A 123 3.23 4.83 11.74
C THR A 123 2.95 6.12 12.52
N ILE A 124 2.18 6.06 13.61
CA ILE A 124 1.98 7.24 14.48
C ILE A 124 3.31 7.75 15.07
N TYR A 125 4.20 6.84 15.50
CA TYR A 125 5.51 7.26 16.00
C TYR A 125 6.39 7.85 14.91
N TYR A 126 6.35 7.31 13.69
CA TYR A 126 7.07 7.83 12.54
C TYR A 126 6.62 9.26 12.20
N GLU A 127 5.33 9.52 12.07
CA GLU A 127 4.77 10.85 11.81
C GLU A 127 5.16 11.88 12.88
N ARG A 128 5.35 11.42 14.12
CA ARG A 128 5.87 12.23 15.21
C ARG A 128 7.40 12.33 15.22
N LYS A 129 8.07 11.85 14.19
CA LYS A 129 9.55 11.80 14.07
C LYS A 129 10.23 11.05 15.23
N LYS A 130 9.51 10.14 15.92
CA LYS A 130 10.02 9.27 16.98
C LYS A 130 10.51 7.96 16.37
N TYR A 131 11.49 8.03 15.46
CA TYR A 131 11.91 6.94 14.60
C TYR A 131 12.32 5.68 15.37
N ALA A 132 13.08 5.80 16.43
CA ALA A 132 13.45 4.65 17.26
C ALA A 132 12.24 3.91 17.88
N LYS A 133 11.13 4.63 18.19
CA LYS A 133 9.89 3.98 18.65
C LYS A 133 9.14 3.33 17.49
N ALA A 134 9.12 3.97 16.33
CA ALA A 134 8.54 3.43 15.10
C ALA A 134 9.23 2.12 14.70
N ILE A 135 10.57 2.10 14.64
CA ILE A 135 11.39 0.92 14.34
C ILE A 135 11.03 -0.25 15.26
N ARG A 136 10.92 0.01 16.58
CA ARG A 136 10.55 -1.06 17.53
C ARG A 136 9.15 -1.62 17.27
N ALA A 137 8.19 -0.76 16.92
CA ALA A 137 6.82 -1.18 16.65
C ALA A 137 6.73 -1.97 15.32
N TYR A 138 7.40 -1.51 14.26
CA TYR A 138 7.46 -2.23 12.98
C TYR A 138 8.15 -3.59 13.12
N LYS A 139 9.26 -3.68 13.86
CA LYS A 139 9.91 -4.96 14.14
C LYS A 139 8.98 -5.93 14.87
N LYS A 140 8.14 -5.45 15.79
CA LYS A 140 7.13 -6.31 16.43
C LYS A 140 6.08 -6.79 15.42
N ALA A 141 5.60 -5.93 14.53
CA ALA A 141 4.66 -6.32 13.46
C ALA A 141 5.27 -7.39 12.55
N ILE A 142 6.55 -7.22 12.15
CA ILE A 142 7.30 -8.17 11.32
C ILE A 142 7.45 -9.52 12.04
N LEU A 143 7.74 -9.54 13.35
CA LEU A 143 7.83 -10.81 14.10
C LEU A 143 6.51 -11.59 14.09
N LEU A 144 5.37 -10.91 13.99
CA LEU A 144 4.04 -11.52 13.94
C LEU A 144 3.64 -11.95 12.51
N ARG A 145 4.09 -11.21 11.50
CA ARG A 145 3.81 -11.51 10.08
C ARG A 145 4.99 -11.08 9.20
N GLN A 146 5.79 -12.06 8.76
CA GLN A 146 7.07 -11.82 8.07
C GLN A 146 6.93 -11.68 6.55
N ASP A 147 5.80 -12.05 5.99
CA ASP A 147 5.52 -12.09 4.55
C ASP A 147 4.76 -10.87 4.04
N TYR A 148 4.81 -9.75 4.78
CA TYR A 148 4.05 -8.55 4.43
C TYR A 148 4.98 -7.37 4.12
N ALA A 149 5.13 -7.05 2.82
CA ALA A 149 6.07 -6.06 2.31
C ALA A 149 5.93 -4.67 2.96
N ALA A 150 4.68 -4.22 3.26
CA ALA A 150 4.45 -2.91 3.85
C ALA A 150 5.15 -2.71 5.20
N PHE A 151 5.28 -3.76 6.01
CA PHE A 151 5.95 -3.64 7.29
C PHE A 151 7.45 -3.35 7.13
N TYR A 152 8.09 -4.00 6.16
CA TYR A 152 9.50 -3.74 5.83
C TYR A 152 9.68 -2.40 5.14
N LEU A 153 8.73 -2.01 4.30
CA LEU A 153 8.74 -0.69 3.67
C LEU A 153 8.68 0.41 4.73
N ASN A 154 7.73 0.33 5.66
CA ASN A 154 7.59 1.27 6.77
C ASN A 154 8.83 1.27 7.68
N LEU A 155 9.42 0.10 7.93
CA LEU A 155 10.67 -0.03 8.68
C LEU A 155 11.82 0.68 7.95
N GLY A 156 11.91 0.53 6.62
CA GLY A 156 12.90 1.20 5.78
C GLY A 156 12.80 2.72 5.87
N TYR A 157 11.59 3.27 5.77
CA TYR A 157 11.37 4.70 5.97
C TYR A 157 11.78 5.17 7.38
N ALA A 158 11.47 4.38 8.42
CA ALA A 158 11.84 4.75 9.78
C ALA A 158 13.36 4.74 10.00
N TYR A 159 14.08 3.79 9.40
CA TYR A 159 15.54 3.78 9.40
C TYR A 159 16.12 4.94 8.59
N PHE A 160 15.49 5.30 7.46
CA PHE A 160 15.89 6.48 6.70
C PHE A 160 15.77 7.76 7.55
N GLY A 161 14.63 7.95 8.23
CA GLY A 161 14.42 9.08 9.13
C GLY A 161 15.39 9.12 10.31
N GLU A 162 15.87 7.94 10.77
CA GLU A 162 16.92 7.82 11.80
C GLU A 162 18.34 8.02 11.22
N LYS A 163 18.48 8.13 9.88
CA LYS A 163 19.74 8.17 9.12
C LYS A 163 20.58 6.87 9.22
N SER A 164 19.93 5.76 9.55
CA SER A 164 20.51 4.41 9.57
C SER A 164 20.40 3.80 8.16
N TYR A 165 21.16 4.33 7.21
CA TYR A 165 20.98 4.10 5.77
C TYR A 165 21.16 2.64 5.35
N ASP A 166 22.16 1.93 5.87
CA ASP A 166 22.36 0.50 5.56
C ASP A 166 21.17 -0.36 6.01
N SER A 167 20.62 -0.07 7.18
CA SER A 167 19.43 -0.74 7.68
C SER A 167 18.20 -0.41 6.83
N SER A 168 18.11 0.83 6.32
CA SER A 168 17.05 1.26 5.41
C SER A 168 17.09 0.48 4.11
N ILE A 169 18.28 0.36 3.48
CA ILE A 169 18.50 -0.41 2.25
C ILE A 169 18.09 -1.88 2.47
N ALA A 170 18.56 -2.49 3.56
CA ALA A 170 18.23 -3.88 3.87
C ALA A 170 16.71 -4.09 4.05
N ALA A 171 16.01 -3.16 4.69
CA ALA A 171 14.56 -3.22 4.87
C ALA A 171 13.81 -3.04 3.54
N PHE A 172 14.21 -2.07 2.69
CA PHE A 172 13.61 -1.88 1.36
C PHE A 172 13.84 -3.09 0.45
N ARG A 173 15.06 -3.65 0.46
CA ARG A 173 15.35 -4.88 -0.29
C ARG A 173 14.42 -6.02 0.16
N LYS A 174 14.23 -6.19 1.48
CA LYS A 174 13.32 -7.22 1.99
C LYS A 174 11.86 -6.98 1.57
N ALA A 175 11.41 -5.73 1.54
CA ALA A 175 10.10 -5.39 1.00
C ALA A 175 9.98 -5.78 -0.49
N LEU A 176 11.00 -5.49 -1.31
CA LEU A 176 11.07 -5.85 -2.73
C LEU A 176 11.13 -7.36 -2.99
N GLU A 177 11.79 -8.13 -2.12
CA GLU A 177 11.81 -9.60 -2.20
C GLU A 177 10.40 -10.19 -2.00
N ILE A 178 9.58 -9.58 -1.13
CA ILE A 178 8.21 -10.02 -0.84
C ILE A 178 7.24 -9.52 -1.91
N ASP A 179 7.35 -8.25 -2.29
CA ASP A 179 6.50 -7.61 -3.29
C ASP A 179 7.37 -6.68 -4.17
N PRO A 180 7.77 -7.13 -5.37
CA PRO A 180 8.57 -6.32 -6.30
C PRO A 180 7.92 -5.01 -6.72
N GLU A 181 6.60 -4.90 -6.62
CA GLU A 181 5.83 -3.71 -7.00
C GLU A 181 5.54 -2.78 -5.81
N THR A 182 6.13 -3.05 -4.63
CA THR A 182 5.82 -2.34 -3.37
C THR A 182 6.02 -0.82 -3.43
N PHE A 183 6.88 -0.33 -4.35
CA PHE A 183 7.10 1.11 -4.59
C PHE A 183 6.22 1.67 -5.72
N ASP A 184 5.40 0.85 -6.37
CA ASP A 184 4.43 1.30 -7.35
C ASP A 184 3.08 1.50 -6.66
N ALA A 185 2.74 2.76 -6.37
CA ALA A 185 1.51 3.11 -5.67
C ALA A 185 0.23 2.64 -6.39
N ALA A 186 0.29 2.43 -7.72
CA ALA A 186 -0.84 1.95 -8.51
C ALA A 186 -1.04 0.42 -8.40
N ARG A 187 0.00 -0.32 -8.03
CA ARG A 187 0.03 -1.79 -8.01
C ARG A 187 0.25 -2.39 -6.63
N SER A 188 0.74 -1.59 -5.68
CA SER A 188 1.01 -2.06 -4.33
C SER A 188 -0.26 -2.60 -3.67
N ARG A 189 -0.23 -3.88 -3.32
CA ARG A 189 -1.28 -4.56 -2.52
C ARG A 189 -1.15 -4.24 -1.03
N SER A 190 -0.19 -3.44 -0.69
CA SER A 190 0.23 -3.18 0.67
C SER A 190 -0.71 -2.19 1.34
N GLY A 191 -1.17 -2.54 2.54
CA GLY A 191 -2.00 -1.68 3.40
C GLY A 191 -1.37 -0.31 3.72
N THR A 192 -1.58 0.22 4.91
CA THR A 192 -1.12 1.56 5.30
C THR A 192 0.40 1.73 5.11
N VAL A 193 0.79 2.20 3.94
CA VAL A 193 2.16 2.63 3.63
C VAL A 193 2.26 4.10 3.98
N ILE A 194 3.36 4.48 4.61
CA ILE A 194 3.69 5.87 4.87
C ILE A 194 3.72 6.59 3.52
N GLN A 195 2.81 7.55 3.31
CA GLN A 195 2.94 8.47 2.20
C GLN A 195 4.07 9.45 2.53
N ASP A 196 5.06 9.47 1.64
CA ASP A 196 6.36 10.09 1.83
C ASP A 196 6.33 11.62 1.85
N ARG A 197 5.78 12.21 2.91
CA ARG A 197 5.92 13.66 3.18
C ARG A 197 7.17 13.99 4.01
N SER A 198 7.87 12.98 4.55
CA SER A 198 9.00 13.21 5.44
C SER A 198 10.36 13.21 4.74
N VAL A 199 10.40 12.81 3.47
CA VAL A 199 11.61 12.74 2.64
C VAL A 199 11.94 14.09 1.97
N ASP A 200 11.07 15.09 2.11
CA ASP A 200 11.19 16.38 1.41
C ASP A 200 12.54 17.09 1.65
N SER A 201 13.21 16.86 2.78
CA SER A 201 14.52 17.48 3.06
C SER A 201 15.73 16.73 2.49
N ASP A 202 15.60 15.42 2.24
CA ASP A 202 16.72 14.57 1.81
C ASP A 202 16.33 13.67 0.62
N ARG A 203 15.52 14.20 -0.31
CA ARG A 203 14.93 13.45 -1.43
C ARG A 203 15.99 12.84 -2.34
N ALA A 204 17.06 13.57 -2.61
CA ALA A 204 18.18 13.09 -3.39
C ALA A 204 18.83 11.83 -2.76
N GLN A 205 19.10 11.89 -1.47
CA GLN A 205 19.65 10.78 -0.70
C GLN A 205 18.68 9.57 -0.68
N PHE A 206 17.38 9.83 -0.48
CA PHE A 206 16.37 8.78 -0.49
C PHE A 206 16.31 8.03 -1.83
N TYR A 207 16.26 8.76 -2.95
CA TYR A 207 16.27 8.13 -4.27
C TYR A 207 17.56 7.34 -4.53
N PHE A 208 18.70 7.81 -4.04
CA PHE A 208 19.95 7.06 -4.14
C PHE A 208 19.89 5.74 -3.34
N LEU A 209 19.33 5.74 -2.12
CA LEU A 209 19.15 4.51 -1.34
C LEU A 209 18.17 3.54 -2.01
N LEU A 210 17.10 4.03 -2.64
CA LEU A 210 16.21 3.18 -3.44
C LEU A 210 16.95 2.59 -4.65
N ALA A 211 17.76 3.38 -5.34
CA ALA A 211 18.58 2.88 -6.45
C ALA A 211 19.51 1.75 -5.97
N LYS A 212 20.15 1.88 -4.81
CA LYS A 212 20.97 0.82 -4.20
C LYS A 212 20.14 -0.44 -3.93
N SER A 213 18.96 -0.29 -3.33
CA SER A 213 18.08 -1.42 -3.02
C SER A 213 17.66 -2.18 -4.28
N PHE A 214 17.35 -1.47 -5.37
CA PHE A 214 17.05 -2.07 -6.66
C PHE A 214 18.28 -2.69 -7.33
N ALA A 215 19.46 -2.06 -7.20
CA ALA A 215 20.71 -2.59 -7.71
C ALA A 215 21.08 -3.94 -7.02
N GLU A 216 20.95 -4.02 -5.70
CA GLU A 216 21.17 -5.25 -4.92
C GLU A 216 20.17 -6.36 -5.27
N SER A 217 18.97 -6.03 -5.75
CA SER A 217 17.99 -6.98 -6.28
C SER A 217 18.19 -7.33 -7.77
N GLY A 218 19.18 -6.73 -8.44
CA GLY A 218 19.45 -6.90 -9.88
C GLY A 218 18.44 -6.22 -10.80
N ASN A 219 17.56 -5.36 -10.29
CA ASN A 219 16.56 -4.64 -11.09
C ASN A 219 17.19 -3.39 -11.74
N VAL A 220 17.77 -3.55 -12.93
CA VAL A 220 18.46 -2.49 -13.67
C VAL A 220 17.53 -1.34 -14.01
N GLU A 221 16.34 -1.63 -14.52
CA GLU A 221 15.39 -0.60 -14.95
C GLU A 221 15.04 0.36 -13.82
N ARG A 222 14.61 -0.19 -12.68
CA ARG A 222 14.26 0.61 -11.50
C ARG A 222 15.48 1.31 -10.90
N CYS A 223 16.63 0.65 -10.88
CA CYS A 223 17.88 1.25 -10.44
C CYS A 223 18.19 2.52 -11.25
N VAL A 224 18.15 2.47 -12.58
CA VAL A 224 18.39 3.62 -13.47
C VAL A 224 17.38 4.74 -13.24
N ILE A 225 16.09 4.40 -13.10
CA ILE A 225 15.04 5.39 -12.80
C ILE A 225 15.36 6.16 -11.51
N TYR A 226 15.72 5.45 -10.45
CA TYR A 226 15.99 6.10 -9.15
C TYR A 226 17.35 6.78 -9.09
N LEU A 227 18.36 6.32 -9.85
CA LEU A 227 19.62 7.08 -10.03
C LEU A 227 19.37 8.41 -10.77
N LYS A 228 18.54 8.40 -11.82
CA LYS A 228 18.14 9.65 -12.51
C LYS A 228 17.44 10.59 -11.55
N LYS A 229 16.46 10.12 -10.80
CA LYS A 229 15.76 10.94 -9.79
C LYS A 229 16.72 11.49 -8.73
N ALA A 230 17.67 10.69 -8.23
CA ALA A 230 18.66 11.15 -7.28
C ALA A 230 19.54 12.27 -7.86
N ARG A 231 19.98 12.11 -9.10
CA ARG A 231 20.74 13.12 -9.83
C ARG A 231 19.95 14.42 -10.01
N ASP A 232 18.71 14.30 -10.48
CA ASP A 232 17.84 15.44 -10.77
C ASP A 232 17.49 16.23 -9.50
N GLU A 233 17.42 15.56 -8.34
CA GLU A 233 17.27 16.18 -7.01
C GLU A 233 18.63 16.64 -6.42
N GLY A 234 19.70 16.56 -7.18
CA GLY A 234 21.01 17.13 -6.79
C GLY A 234 21.90 16.24 -5.92
N TYR A 235 21.78 14.91 -5.99
CA TYR A 235 22.67 14.01 -5.25
C TYR A 235 24.13 14.20 -5.67
N GLN A 236 25.00 14.62 -4.72
CA GLN A 236 26.37 15.07 -5.00
C GLN A 236 27.34 13.93 -5.28
N HIS A 237 27.07 12.71 -4.81
CA HIS A 237 28.03 11.60 -4.84
C HIS A 237 27.72 10.54 -5.90
N MET A 238 27.21 10.94 -7.08
CA MET A 238 26.90 10.02 -8.18
C MET A 238 28.11 9.17 -8.63
N ASN A 239 29.33 9.72 -8.51
CA ASN A 239 30.56 9.00 -8.86
C ASN A 239 30.81 7.77 -7.96
N SER A 240 30.25 7.74 -6.74
CA SER A 240 30.37 6.60 -5.84
C SER A 240 29.73 5.32 -6.39
N VAL A 241 28.76 5.42 -7.31
CA VAL A 241 28.11 4.27 -7.96
C VAL A 241 29.13 3.30 -8.57
N LYS A 242 30.24 3.84 -9.13
CA LYS A 242 31.26 3.03 -9.81
C LYS A 242 32.05 2.12 -8.86
N SER A 243 32.16 2.49 -7.58
CA SER A 243 32.92 1.77 -6.55
C SER A 243 32.08 1.17 -5.44
N ASP A 244 30.78 1.48 -5.40
CA ASP A 244 29.87 1.00 -4.35
C ASP A 244 29.45 -0.45 -4.63
N PRO A 245 29.75 -1.40 -3.71
CA PRO A 245 29.42 -2.82 -3.89
C PRO A 245 27.95 -3.11 -4.16
N SER A 246 27.03 -2.26 -3.68
CA SER A 246 25.58 -2.43 -3.89
C SER A 246 25.21 -2.43 -5.39
N PHE A 247 26.02 -1.82 -6.25
CA PHE A 247 25.77 -1.78 -7.69
C PHE A 247 26.46 -2.91 -8.47
N ALA A 248 27.14 -3.83 -7.81
CA ALA A 248 27.95 -4.88 -8.46
C ALA A 248 27.17 -5.69 -9.51
N LEU A 249 25.89 -5.97 -9.26
CA LEU A 249 25.04 -6.74 -10.17
C LEU A 249 24.60 -5.96 -11.42
N VAL A 250 24.58 -4.63 -11.36
CA VAL A 250 24.00 -3.77 -12.40
C VAL A 250 25.03 -2.84 -13.04
N ILE A 251 26.21 -2.67 -12.45
CA ILE A 251 27.20 -1.67 -12.87
C ILE A 251 27.68 -1.85 -14.30
N LYS A 252 27.70 -3.10 -14.84
CA LYS A 252 28.13 -3.40 -16.20
C LYS A 252 27.03 -3.21 -17.25
N ASP A 253 25.81 -2.95 -16.81
CA ASP A 253 24.70 -2.74 -17.74
C ASP A 253 24.85 -1.44 -18.52
N PRO A 254 24.64 -1.44 -19.85
CA PRO A 254 24.78 -0.26 -20.69
C PRO A 254 23.98 0.93 -20.21
N ALA A 255 22.74 0.74 -19.75
CA ALA A 255 21.89 1.83 -19.29
C ALA A 255 22.43 2.52 -18.03
N VAL A 256 23.11 1.77 -17.15
CA VAL A 256 23.81 2.34 -15.97
C VAL A 256 25.06 3.09 -16.40
N GLN A 257 25.85 2.51 -17.33
CA GLN A 257 27.06 3.13 -17.85
C GLN A 257 26.77 4.44 -18.58
N ASP A 258 25.74 4.46 -19.44
CA ASP A 258 25.30 5.64 -20.17
C ASP A 258 24.90 6.77 -19.19
N LEU A 259 24.11 6.44 -18.16
CA LEU A 259 23.72 7.40 -17.13
C LEU A 259 24.93 8.03 -16.41
N LEU A 260 25.95 7.22 -16.14
CA LEU A 260 27.17 7.69 -15.46
C LEU A 260 28.11 8.47 -16.40
N ALA A 261 28.00 8.27 -17.73
CA ALA A 261 28.74 9.00 -18.74
C ALA A 261 28.13 10.38 -19.05
N GLU A 262 26.80 10.51 -19.05
CA GLU A 262 26.10 11.78 -19.31
C GLU A 262 26.59 12.94 -18.42
N LYS A 263 26.96 12.67 -17.17
CA LYS A 263 27.42 13.71 -16.22
C LYS A 263 28.82 14.24 -16.48
N THR A 264 29.65 13.50 -17.21
CA THR A 264 30.98 13.96 -17.58
C THR A 264 30.95 14.98 -18.71
N ALA A 265 29.90 15.02 -19.52
CA ALA A 265 29.71 15.97 -20.60
C ALA A 265 29.28 17.36 -20.09
N ASP A 266 28.35 17.41 -19.08
CA ASP A 266 27.88 18.69 -18.53
C ASP A 266 28.93 19.41 -17.66
N ALA A 267 29.86 18.66 -17.04
CA ALA A 267 30.93 19.20 -16.23
C ALA A 267 32.13 19.79 -17.05
N VAL A 268 32.18 19.50 -18.35
CA VAL A 268 33.24 19.98 -19.26
C VAL A 268 32.83 21.29 -19.98
N GLN A 269 31.52 21.68 -19.88
CA GLN A 269 30.99 22.89 -20.51
C GLN A 269 30.85 24.10 -19.52
N GLN A 270 31.26 23.96 -18.27
CA GLN A 270 31.41 25.05 -17.29
C GLN A 270 32.88 25.32 -16.97
#